data_045e7dd138e4f5a30cdd0a3989ce7581
#
_entry.id   045e7dd138e4f5a30cdd0a3989ce7581
#
_cell.length_a   1.000
_cell.length_b   1.000
_cell.length_c   1.000
_cell.angle_alpha   90.00
_cell.angle_beta   90.00
_cell.angle_gamma   90.00
#
_symmetry.space_group_name_H-M   'P 1'
#
loop_
_entity.id
_entity.type
_entity.pdbx_description
1 polymer ?
#
loop_
_entity_poly.entity_id
_entity_poly.type
_entity_poly.pdbx_seq_one_letter_code
_entity_poly.pdbx_strand_id
1 'polypeptide(L)'
;MSDISPQISNAYEPSAAQKASGLLKIYLYKSYFNNRFVEVNCQGNTNNTGNNGAGKTSLLSLIPIFYGAEPNAVVSREAGKLSFVQYYLPSPSSMIAFEYLHQGEERCVVLYSNASMLYYRFVSCSGKDLFSLENMRAHAEFNDTREWLKSYIAKNYHVSLQLSSTLDYRTIIQN
;
A
#
# COMPACT_ATOMS: atom_id res chain seq x y z
N MET A 1 5.65 36.05 -22.77
CA MET A 1 5.17 35.88 -22.12
C MET A 1 4.78 34.67 -21.91
N SER A 2 4.14 34.28 -21.78
CA SER A 2 3.60 33.15 -21.65
C SER A 2 4.40 31.98 -21.82
N ASP A 3 5.32 32.00 -22.48
CA ASP A 3 5.89 30.80 -22.81
C ASP A 3 6.50 30.18 -21.63
N ILE A 4 6.78 30.76 -20.65
CA ILE A 4 7.37 30.20 -19.60
C ILE A 4 6.60 29.07 -19.03
N SER A 5 5.40 29.23 -18.84
CA SER A 5 4.66 28.20 -18.21
C SER A 5 4.65 26.94 -19.00
N PRO A 6 4.53 26.99 -20.22
CA PRO A 6 4.48 25.79 -20.97
C PRO A 6 5.72 24.98 -20.73
N GLN A 7 6.82 25.61 -20.67
CA GLN A 7 7.90 24.84 -20.52
C GLN A 7 7.96 24.20 -19.25
N ILE A 8 7.62 24.77 -18.28
CA ILE A 8 7.61 24.19 -17.03
C ILE A 8 6.74 22.99 -17.04
N SER A 9 5.66 23.09 -17.66
CA SER A 9 4.77 21.98 -17.68
C SER A 9 5.44 20.85 -18.37
N ASN A 10 6.18 21.13 -19.37
CA ASN A 10 6.78 20.07 -20.06
C ASN A 10 7.69 19.28 -19.17
N ALA A 11 8.48 19.93 -18.44
CA ALA A 11 9.36 19.23 -17.59
C ALA A 11 8.59 18.35 -16.65
N TYR A 12 7.37 18.71 -16.40
CA TYR A 12 6.63 17.97 -15.47
C TYR A 12 6.09 16.73 -16.08
N GLU A 13 5.88 16.67 -17.34
CA GLU A 13 5.31 15.57 -17.95
C GLU A 13 5.95 14.24 -17.68
N PRO A 14 7.17 14.06 -17.82
CA PRO A 14 7.75 12.76 -17.58
C PRO A 14 7.45 12.29 -16.18
N SER A 15 7.49 13.21 -15.28
CA SER A 15 7.19 12.87 -13.93
C SER A 15 5.76 12.42 -13.78
N ALA A 16 4.91 13.07 -14.45
CA ALA A 16 3.50 12.72 -14.40
C ALA A 16 3.31 11.34 -14.97
N ALA A 17 3.96 11.05 -16.04
CA ALA A 17 3.82 9.75 -16.64
C ALA A 17 4.30 8.68 -15.72
N GLN A 18 5.37 8.91 -15.02
CA GLN A 18 5.81 7.94 -14.11
C GLN A 18 4.84 7.80 -12.98
N LYS A 19 4.29 8.87 -12.52
CA LYS A 19 3.36 8.77 -11.43
C LYS A 19 2.13 8.03 -11.81
N ALA A 20 1.76 8.11 -13.04
CA ALA A 20 0.54 7.44 -13.46
C ALA A 20 0.64 5.97 -13.19
N SER A 21 1.83 5.41 -13.18
CA SER A 21 1.91 4.02 -12.92
C SER A 21 2.68 3.79 -11.65
N GLY A 22 2.93 4.79 -10.89
CA GLY A 22 3.84 4.67 -9.80
C GLY A 22 3.24 4.64 -8.44
N LEU A 23 3.95 3.98 -7.57
CA LEU A 23 3.62 3.90 -6.18
C LEU A 23 4.04 5.17 -5.50
N LEU A 24 3.18 5.73 -4.66
CA LEU A 24 3.50 6.94 -3.94
C LEU A 24 3.99 6.66 -2.53
N LYS A 25 3.28 5.84 -1.79
CA LYS A 25 3.63 5.57 -0.41
C LYS A 25 3.25 4.16 -0.01
N ILE A 26 3.91 3.64 0.98
CA ILE A 26 3.58 2.36 1.59
C ILE A 26 3.27 2.62 3.05
N TYR A 27 2.16 2.07 3.51
CA TYR A 27 1.78 2.18 4.92
C TYR A 27 1.73 0.78 5.50
N LEU A 28 2.27 0.61 6.71
CA LEU A 28 2.20 -0.67 7.40
C LEU A 28 1.61 -0.44 8.79
N TYR A 29 0.73 -1.30 9.19
CA TYR A 29 0.12 -1.19 10.50
C TYR A 29 0.07 -2.59 11.13
N LYS A 30 0.63 -2.70 12.31
CA LYS A 30 0.69 -3.96 13.03
C LYS A 30 1.35 -5.05 12.19
N SER A 31 2.36 -4.68 11.45
CA SER A 31 3.11 -5.58 10.64
C SER A 31 4.34 -6.04 11.43
N TYR A 32 5.44 -6.28 10.74
CA TYR A 32 6.60 -6.81 11.44
C TYR A 32 7.30 -5.78 12.32
N PHE A 33 6.87 -4.53 12.27
CA PHE A 33 7.45 -3.53 13.10
C PHE A 33 6.69 -3.38 14.39
N ASN A 34 6.69 -4.27 15.25
CA ASN A 34 6.16 -4.15 16.63
C ASN A 34 4.85 -3.39 16.74
N ASN A 35 3.92 -3.69 15.91
CA ASN A 35 2.59 -3.08 15.95
C ASN A 35 2.63 -1.59 15.75
N ARG A 36 3.61 -1.06 15.10
CA ARG A 36 3.67 0.37 14.87
C ARG A 36 3.03 0.72 13.56
N PHE A 37 2.71 1.99 13.40
CA PHE A 37 2.24 2.51 12.12
C PHE A 37 3.44 3.10 11.44
N VAL A 38 3.72 2.67 10.23
CA VAL A 38 4.86 3.13 9.47
C VAL A 38 4.40 3.64 8.13
N GLU A 39 4.93 4.78 7.72
CA GLU A 39 4.61 5.36 6.43
C GLU A 39 5.92 5.60 5.69
N VAL A 40 6.03 5.13 4.47
CA VAL A 40 7.25 5.27 3.69
C VAL A 40 6.93 5.95 2.38
N ASN A 41 7.64 7.02 2.09
CA ASN A 41 7.44 7.76 0.86
C ASN A 41 8.27 7.08 -0.23
N CYS A 42 7.63 6.71 -1.31
CA CYS A 42 8.30 6.01 -2.40
C CYS A 42 8.51 6.89 -3.62
N GLN A 43 8.19 8.17 -3.54
CA GLN A 43 8.37 8.99 -4.67
C GLN A 43 9.77 9.53 -4.71
N GLY A 44 10.23 9.78 -5.87
CA GLY A 44 11.46 10.44 -6.01
C GLY A 44 12.53 9.77 -5.33
N ASN A 45 13.40 10.47 -4.75
CA ASN A 45 14.41 9.93 -4.32
C ASN A 45 14.46 9.40 -3.11
N THR A 46 13.89 9.22 -2.58
CA THR A 46 13.81 8.53 -1.52
C THR A 46 14.76 8.32 -0.67
N ASN A 47 15.40 8.61 -0.44
CA ASN A 47 16.23 8.26 0.41
C ASN A 47 15.72 8.10 1.64
N ASN A 48 14.97 7.55 1.90
CA ASN A 48 14.43 7.30 3.06
C ASN A 48 15.28 6.92 3.93
N THR A 49 16.12 6.87 3.85
CA THR A 49 17.01 6.61 4.67
C THR A 49 16.67 6.14 5.86
N GLY A 50 16.08 5.92 6.27
CA GLY A 50 15.78 5.48 7.34
C GLY A 50 16.76 5.09 8.08
N ASN A 51 16.81 4.93 8.99
CA ASN A 51 17.84 4.62 9.57
C ASN A 51 17.85 3.30 9.96
N ASN A 52 17.13 2.40 9.79
CA ASN A 52 17.26 1.20 10.23
C ASN A 52 17.49 0.36 9.12
N GLY A 53 18.55 -0.09 8.87
CA GLY A 53 18.89 -0.88 7.76
C GLY A 53 18.08 -2.13 7.60
N ALA A 54 17.89 -2.85 8.64
CA ALA A 54 17.14 -4.08 8.54
C ALA A 54 15.71 -3.84 8.09
N GLY A 55 15.09 -2.87 8.66
CA GLY A 55 13.73 -2.58 8.28
C GLY A 55 13.67 -2.08 6.86
N LYS A 56 14.72 -1.41 6.42
CA LYS A 56 14.70 -0.87 5.10
C LYS A 56 14.65 -1.95 4.04
N THR A 57 15.40 -3.01 4.22
CA THR A 57 15.38 -4.09 3.25
C THR A 57 13.99 -4.72 3.19
N SER A 58 13.38 -4.95 4.33
CA SER A 58 12.05 -5.54 4.34
C SER A 58 11.03 -4.63 3.68
N LEU A 59 11.16 -3.31 3.86
CA LEU A 59 10.23 -2.40 3.24
C LEU A 59 10.41 -2.37 1.73
N LEU A 60 11.64 -2.41 1.26
CA LEU A 60 11.87 -2.37 -0.18
C LEU A 60 11.35 -3.63 -0.85
N SER A 61 11.26 -4.75 -0.12
CA SER A 61 10.73 -5.96 -0.69
C SER A 61 9.26 -5.85 -1.00
N LEU A 62 8.58 -4.84 -0.48
CA LEU A 62 7.16 -4.69 -0.74
C LEU A 62 6.87 -4.00 -2.08
N ILE A 63 7.85 -3.32 -2.65
CA ILE A 63 7.60 -2.63 -3.91
C ILE A 63 7.18 -3.59 -5.02
N PRO A 64 7.86 -4.73 -5.22
CA PRO A 64 7.39 -5.67 -6.23
C PRO A 64 6.01 -6.22 -5.93
N ILE A 65 5.63 -6.31 -4.65
CA ILE A 65 4.31 -6.79 -4.28
C ILE A 65 3.24 -5.86 -4.83
N PHE A 66 3.47 -4.55 -4.75
CA PHE A 66 2.52 -3.60 -5.30
C PHE A 66 2.32 -3.85 -6.79
N TYR A 67 3.37 -4.22 -7.51
CA TYR A 67 3.26 -4.42 -8.94
C TYR A 67 2.83 -5.85 -9.30
N GLY A 68 2.46 -6.65 -8.32
CA GLY A 68 1.84 -7.94 -8.61
C GLY A 68 2.74 -9.15 -8.50
N ALA A 69 3.90 -9.01 -7.88
CA ALA A 69 4.77 -10.16 -7.70
C ALA A 69 4.15 -11.14 -6.71
N GLU A 70 4.55 -12.39 -6.82
CA GLU A 70 4.07 -13.41 -5.91
C GLU A 70 4.62 -13.14 -4.53
N PRO A 71 3.75 -12.98 -3.54
CA PRO A 71 4.20 -12.56 -2.22
C PRO A 71 5.27 -13.44 -1.61
N ASN A 72 5.11 -14.74 -1.67
CA ASN A 72 6.08 -15.61 -1.02
C ASN A 72 7.40 -15.67 -1.79
N ALA A 73 7.41 -15.25 -3.03
CA ALA A 73 8.64 -15.27 -3.79
C ALA A 73 9.55 -14.10 -3.47
N VAL A 74 9.01 -13.06 -2.82
CA VAL A 74 9.80 -11.89 -2.53
C VAL A 74 9.99 -11.64 -1.05
N VAL A 75 9.70 -12.60 -0.22
CA VAL A 75 9.90 -12.42 1.22
C VAL A 75 11.40 -12.37 1.46
N SER A 76 11.83 -11.41 2.26
CA SER A 76 13.24 -11.20 2.45
C SER A 76 13.84 -12.25 3.36
N ARG A 77 15.16 -12.35 3.37
CA ARG A 77 15.78 -13.27 4.24
C ARG A 77 15.54 -12.98 5.68
N GLU A 78 15.28 -11.73 6.02
CA GLU A 78 15.03 -11.38 7.38
C GLU A 78 13.75 -11.99 7.89
N ALA A 79 12.87 -12.41 7.02
CA ALA A 79 11.66 -13.05 7.45
C ALA A 79 11.93 -14.50 7.88
N GLY A 80 13.10 -15.01 7.58
CA GLY A 80 13.43 -16.36 7.94
C GLY A 80 12.62 -17.34 7.14
N LYS A 81 11.97 -18.28 7.78
CA LYS A 81 11.16 -19.24 7.09
C LYS A 81 9.69 -18.90 7.09
N LEU A 82 9.34 -17.71 7.53
CA LEU A 82 7.94 -17.33 7.60
C LEU A 82 7.39 -17.03 6.21
N SER A 83 6.11 -17.27 6.02
CA SER A 83 5.47 -16.89 4.77
C SER A 83 5.26 -15.38 4.77
N PHE A 84 4.83 -14.84 3.64
CA PHE A 84 4.55 -13.42 3.54
C PHE A 84 3.51 -13.01 4.58
N VAL A 85 2.43 -13.76 4.70
CA VAL A 85 1.36 -13.42 5.64
C VAL A 85 1.87 -13.50 7.08
N GLN A 86 2.64 -14.53 7.40
CA GLN A 86 3.12 -14.67 8.76
C GLN A 86 4.05 -13.53 9.15
N TYR A 87 4.82 -13.03 8.20
CA TYR A 87 5.78 -11.98 8.52
C TYR A 87 5.15 -10.60 8.46
N TYR A 88 4.44 -10.28 7.40
CA TYR A 88 3.93 -8.93 7.22
C TYR A 88 2.52 -8.71 7.75
N LEU A 89 1.71 -9.75 7.81
CA LEU A 89 0.31 -9.62 8.21
C LEU A 89 -0.04 -10.66 9.28
N PRO A 90 0.65 -10.61 10.41
CA PRO A 90 0.51 -11.67 11.42
C PRO A 90 -0.82 -11.72 12.16
N SER A 91 -1.63 -10.71 12.04
CA SER A 91 -2.92 -10.74 12.74
C SER A 91 -4.01 -10.21 11.83
N PRO A 92 -5.28 -10.48 12.13
CA PRO A 92 -6.38 -9.97 11.32
C PRO A 92 -6.45 -8.43 11.31
N SER A 93 -5.84 -7.78 12.30
CA SER A 93 -5.84 -6.33 12.32
C SER A 93 -4.63 -5.74 11.61
N SER A 94 -3.72 -6.57 11.12
CA SER A 94 -2.57 -6.08 10.37
C SER A 94 -2.99 -5.61 8.99
N MET A 95 -2.27 -4.68 8.43
CA MET A 95 -2.52 -4.27 7.04
C MET A 95 -1.31 -3.62 6.44
N ILE A 96 -1.23 -3.71 5.13
CA ILE A 96 -0.29 -2.97 4.31
C ILE A 96 -1.16 -2.22 3.33
N ALA A 97 -0.88 -0.95 3.12
CA ALA A 97 -1.59 -0.20 2.10
C ALA A 97 -0.57 0.44 1.17
N PHE A 98 -0.85 0.38 -0.13
CA PHE A 98 -0.04 1.04 -1.12
C PHE A 98 -0.87 2.19 -1.68
N GLU A 99 -0.34 3.40 -1.61
CA GLU A 99 -1.02 4.54 -2.18
C GLU A 99 -0.39 4.81 -3.54
N TYR A 100 -1.19 4.98 -4.56
CA TYR A 100 -0.69 5.17 -5.92
C TYR A 100 -1.60 6.11 -6.71
N LEU A 101 -1.11 6.58 -7.84
CA LEU A 101 -1.91 7.43 -8.69
C LEU A 101 -2.52 6.62 -9.79
N HIS A 102 -3.80 6.83 -10.05
CA HIS A 102 -4.48 6.19 -11.14
C HIS A 102 -5.32 7.27 -11.83
N GLN A 103 -4.93 7.61 -13.04
CA GLN A 103 -5.62 8.64 -13.81
C GLN A 103 -5.70 9.95 -13.02
N GLY A 104 -4.61 10.29 -12.38
CA GLY A 104 -4.54 11.55 -11.65
C GLY A 104 -5.15 11.56 -10.28
N GLU A 105 -5.72 10.45 -9.84
CA GLU A 105 -6.32 10.41 -8.52
C GLU A 105 -5.56 9.47 -7.61
N GLU A 106 -5.47 9.83 -6.37
CA GLU A 106 -4.80 9.00 -5.38
C GLU A 106 -5.73 7.89 -4.94
N ARG A 107 -5.24 6.69 -4.95
CA ARG A 107 -6.01 5.54 -4.54
C ARG A 107 -5.14 4.64 -3.69
N CYS A 108 -5.76 3.74 -2.98
CA CYS A 108 -5.03 2.79 -2.15
C CYS A 108 -5.44 1.37 -2.48
N VAL A 109 -4.53 0.43 -2.31
CA VAL A 109 -4.90 -0.97 -2.27
C VAL A 109 -4.44 -1.47 -0.91
N VAL A 110 -5.32 -2.15 -0.20
CA VAL A 110 -5.05 -2.63 1.15
C VAL A 110 -4.89 -4.13 1.10
N LEU A 111 -3.80 -4.62 1.67
CA LEU A 111 -3.54 -6.04 1.80
C LEU A 111 -3.75 -6.43 3.25
N TYR A 112 -4.41 -7.52 3.48
CA TYR A 112 -4.69 -8.02 4.81
C TYR A 112 -4.85 -9.52 4.76
N SER A 113 -4.92 -10.17 5.90
CA SER A 113 -5.03 -11.61 5.92
C SER A 113 -6.26 -12.04 6.70
N ASN A 114 -6.74 -13.21 6.36
CA ASN A 114 -7.84 -13.80 7.09
C ASN A 114 -7.63 -15.30 6.97
N ALA A 115 -7.55 -16.00 8.07
CA ALA A 115 -7.33 -17.43 8.08
C ALA A 115 -6.08 -17.81 7.27
N SER A 116 -5.04 -17.02 7.44
CA SER A 116 -3.76 -17.26 6.79
C SER A 116 -3.76 -17.04 5.29
N MET A 117 -4.83 -16.50 4.75
CA MET A 117 -4.90 -16.18 3.33
C MET A 117 -4.71 -14.70 3.13
N LEU A 118 -4.05 -14.33 2.04
CA LEU A 118 -3.81 -12.94 1.71
C LEU A 118 -4.91 -12.44 0.81
N TYR A 119 -5.41 -11.24 1.10
CA TYR A 119 -6.44 -10.62 0.28
C TYR A 119 -6.06 -9.19 -0.07
N TYR A 120 -6.62 -8.71 -1.16
CA TYR A 120 -6.38 -7.36 -1.65
C TYR A 120 -7.73 -6.68 -1.85
N ARG A 121 -7.85 -5.40 -1.48
CA ARG A 121 -9.02 -4.62 -1.81
C ARG A 121 -8.59 -3.22 -2.20
N PHE A 122 -9.17 -2.70 -3.27
CA PHE A 122 -8.86 -1.34 -3.69
C PHE A 122 -9.83 -0.39 -3.02
N VAL A 123 -9.34 0.77 -2.60
CA VAL A 123 -10.15 1.77 -1.94
C VAL A 123 -9.93 3.09 -2.64
N SER A 124 -11.01 3.77 -2.99
CA SER A 124 -10.91 5.01 -3.75
C SER A 124 -10.71 6.21 -2.84
N CYS A 125 -9.56 6.27 -2.21
CA CYS A 125 -9.20 7.42 -1.40
C CYS A 125 -7.69 7.48 -1.27
N SER A 126 -7.19 8.59 -0.78
CA SER A 126 -5.76 8.74 -0.55
C SER A 126 -5.37 8.02 0.73
N GLY A 127 -4.09 7.81 0.93
CA GLY A 127 -3.64 7.23 2.18
C GLY A 127 -3.93 8.12 3.36
N LYS A 128 -3.83 9.44 3.16
CA LYS A 128 -4.10 10.37 4.22
C LYS A 128 -5.53 10.23 4.70
N ASP A 129 -6.47 10.05 3.79
CA ASP A 129 -7.86 9.90 4.16
C ASP A 129 -8.11 8.53 4.77
N LEU A 130 -7.53 7.50 4.18
CA LEU A 130 -7.75 6.16 4.68
C LEU A 130 -7.29 6.03 6.12
N PHE A 131 -6.14 6.63 6.43
CA PHE A 131 -5.57 6.52 7.76
C PHE A 131 -5.81 7.74 8.63
N SER A 132 -6.93 8.42 8.44
CA SER A 132 -7.29 9.54 9.28
C SER A 132 -7.49 9.07 10.71
N LEU A 133 -7.41 9.98 11.65
CA LEU A 133 -7.56 9.63 13.04
C LEU A 133 -8.89 8.94 13.30
N GLU A 134 -9.95 9.42 12.67
CA GLU A 134 -11.26 8.86 12.86
C GLU A 134 -11.30 7.43 12.33
N ASN A 135 -10.77 7.21 11.14
CA ASN A 135 -10.77 5.88 10.56
C ASN A 135 -9.92 4.91 11.37
N MET A 136 -8.82 5.38 11.92
CA MET A 136 -7.98 4.51 12.71
C MET A 136 -8.57 4.20 14.07
N ARG A 137 -9.37 5.11 14.62
CA ARG A 137 -10.07 4.79 15.85
C ARG A 137 -11.07 3.68 15.60
N ALA A 138 -11.78 3.75 14.46
CA ALA A 138 -12.72 2.72 14.10
C ALA A 138 -12.00 1.38 13.88
N HIS A 139 -10.82 1.44 13.26
CA HIS A 139 -10.06 0.22 13.01
C HIS A 139 -9.70 -0.44 14.34
N ALA A 140 -9.34 0.35 15.33
CA ALA A 140 -8.99 -0.21 16.63
C ALA A 140 -10.18 -0.91 17.27
N GLU A 141 -11.38 -0.39 17.05
CA GLU A 141 -12.55 -1.02 17.60
C GLU A 141 -12.90 -2.30 16.88
N PHE A 142 -12.82 -2.30 15.55
CA PHE A 142 -13.09 -3.52 14.81
C PHE A 142 -11.99 -4.54 15.08
N ASN A 143 -10.77 -4.09 15.22
CA ASN A 143 -9.61 -4.94 15.41
C ASN A 143 -9.55 -6.03 14.34
N ASP A 144 -9.98 -5.74 13.16
CA ASP A 144 -10.08 -6.68 12.05
C ASP A 144 -10.14 -5.87 10.77
N THR A 145 -9.12 -5.93 9.94
CA THR A 145 -9.05 -5.09 8.75
C THR A 145 -10.14 -5.43 7.75
N ARG A 146 -10.46 -6.72 7.61
CA ARG A 146 -11.48 -7.11 6.67
C ARG A 146 -12.82 -6.50 7.02
N GLU A 147 -13.22 -6.57 8.30
CA GLU A 147 -14.49 -6.00 8.72
C GLU A 147 -14.47 -4.48 8.69
N TRP A 148 -13.37 -3.88 9.03
CA TRP A 148 -13.25 -2.44 8.98
C TRP A 148 -13.45 -1.92 7.54
N LEU A 149 -12.84 -2.58 6.56
CA LEU A 149 -13.01 -2.17 5.18
C LEU A 149 -14.45 -2.38 4.72
N LYS A 150 -15.01 -3.53 5.03
CA LYS A 150 -16.32 -3.88 4.53
C LYS A 150 -17.44 -3.10 5.23
N SER A 151 -17.35 -2.93 6.53
CA SER A 151 -18.46 -2.37 7.29
C SER A 151 -18.27 -0.90 7.67
N TYR A 152 -17.07 -0.36 7.59
CA TYR A 152 -16.87 1.02 7.98
C TYR A 152 -16.34 1.87 6.82
N ILE A 153 -15.24 1.50 6.22
CA ILE A 153 -14.66 2.30 5.15
C ILE A 153 -15.60 2.35 3.94
N ALA A 154 -16.26 1.25 3.65
CA ALA A 154 -17.15 1.20 2.49
C ALA A 154 -18.35 2.14 2.61
N LYS A 155 -18.60 2.71 3.78
CA LYS A 155 -19.68 3.65 3.89
C LYS A 155 -19.35 4.99 3.25
N ASN A 156 -18.09 5.36 3.23
CA ASN A 156 -17.70 6.66 2.70
C ASN A 156 -16.85 6.59 1.44
N TYR A 157 -16.29 5.44 1.12
CA TYR A 157 -15.44 5.33 -0.05
C TYR A 157 -15.80 4.07 -0.81
N HIS A 158 -15.53 4.05 -2.08
CA HIS A 158 -15.77 2.84 -2.86
C HIS A 158 -14.68 1.83 -2.49
N VAL A 159 -15.09 0.64 -2.12
CA VAL A 159 -14.19 -0.44 -1.78
C VAL A 159 -14.47 -1.58 -2.75
N SER A 160 -13.46 -2.07 -3.43
CA SER A 160 -13.65 -3.11 -4.43
C SER A 160 -14.03 -4.44 -3.80
N LEU A 161 -14.29 -5.41 -4.62
CA LEU A 161 -14.49 -6.76 -4.13
C LEU A 161 -13.17 -7.27 -3.59
N GLN A 162 -13.25 -8.24 -2.72
CA GLN A 162 -12.07 -8.83 -2.13
C GLN A 162 -11.42 -9.76 -3.14
N LEU A 163 -10.15 -9.58 -3.39
CA LEU A 163 -9.41 -10.43 -4.32
C LEU A 163 -8.49 -11.33 -3.54
N SER A 164 -8.48 -12.61 -3.90
CA SER A 164 -7.58 -13.56 -3.24
C SER A 164 -6.51 -14.05 -4.19
N SER A 165 -6.59 -13.73 -5.46
CA SER A 165 -5.67 -14.22 -6.45
C SER A 165 -4.65 -13.15 -6.81
N THR A 166 -3.37 -13.48 -6.69
CA THR A 166 -2.32 -12.56 -7.08
C THR A 166 -2.40 -12.27 -8.58
N LEU A 167 -2.82 -13.24 -9.37
CA LEU A 167 -2.94 -13.02 -10.79
C LEU A 167 -4.03 -12.00 -11.09
N ASP A 168 -5.18 -12.11 -10.41
CA ASP A 168 -6.25 -11.15 -10.63
C ASP A 168 -5.81 -9.76 -10.20
N TYR A 169 -5.13 -9.65 -9.08
CA TYR A 169 -4.62 -8.36 -8.64
C TYR A 169 -3.65 -7.80 -9.66
N ARG A 170 -2.72 -8.63 -10.14
CA ARG A 170 -1.73 -8.18 -11.11
C ARG A 170 -2.39 -7.65 -12.38
N THR A 171 -3.42 -8.33 -12.83
CA THR A 171 -4.11 -7.90 -14.03
C THR A 171 -4.71 -6.52 -13.86
N ILE A 172 -5.27 -6.24 -12.69
CA ILE A 172 -5.87 -4.94 -12.46
C ILE A 172 -4.80 -3.86 -12.32
N ILE A 173 -3.74 -4.13 -11.57
CA ILE A 173 -2.79 -3.07 -11.28
C ILE A 173 -1.92 -2.74 -12.50
N GLN A 174 -1.76 -3.66 -13.39
CA GLN A 174 -0.93 -3.43 -14.58
C GLN A 174 -1.71 -2.89 -15.76
N ASN A 175 -3.00 -2.76 -15.65
CA ASN A 175 -3.78 -2.13 -16.69
C ASN A 175 -4.06 -0.65 -16.36
#